data_d4bd68190033532e38ad7767c590765b
#
_entry.id   d4bd68190033532e38ad7767c590765b
#
_cell.length_a   1.000
_cell.length_b   1.000
_cell.length_c   1.000
_cell.angle_alpha   90.00
_cell.angle_beta   90.00
_cell.angle_gamma   90.00
#
_symmetry.space_group_name_H-M   'P 1'
#
loop_
_entity.id
_entity.type
_entity.pdbx_description
1 polymer ?
#
loop_
_entity_poly.entity_id
_entity_poly.type
_entity_poly.pdbx_seq_one_letter_code
_entity_poly.pdbx_strand_id
1 'polypeptide(L)'
;HMVDQRWTLTYDTMATGVKNYGRESLLSLGNGFLGWRGALVTNDFSDDSYPGLYAAGVFNQTTTPVAGRQVVNEDLVNLPNLQRINIIIDEQPLRVNAETVKQLKQTLDFKTGTLTDSFRVQVDDNVLHYVDITTVKVIDPVNWHCLGLTLALKTSYEFNLTLKAEIDGQVLNQNVARYRQFDSQEFDVTATKPGLMLLSTKTTAVDIAIAAQSSLDVATHKEVVVEATK
;
A
#
# COMPACT_ATOMS: atom_id res chain seq x y z
N HIS A 1 -9.04 -23.83 -13.31
CA HIS A 1 -7.73 -24.19 -12.78
C HIS A 1 -7.83 -24.33 -11.28
N MET A 2 -7.54 -25.52 -10.73
CA MET A 2 -7.38 -25.67 -9.28
C MET A 2 -6.15 -24.88 -8.86
N VAL A 3 -6.32 -23.93 -7.93
CA VAL A 3 -5.20 -23.19 -7.32
C VAL A 3 -4.37 -24.21 -6.53
N ASP A 4 -3.09 -24.33 -6.86
CA ASP A 4 -2.18 -25.22 -6.14
C ASP A 4 -1.87 -24.64 -4.77
N GLN A 5 -2.56 -25.08 -3.74
CA GLN A 5 -2.48 -24.55 -2.37
C GLN A 5 -1.07 -24.61 -1.77
N ARG A 6 -0.16 -25.40 -2.34
CA ARG A 6 1.23 -25.49 -1.88
C ARG A 6 2.03 -24.21 -2.19
N TRP A 7 1.57 -23.41 -3.15
CA TRP A 7 2.25 -22.22 -3.63
C TRP A 7 1.46 -20.92 -3.41
N THR A 8 0.41 -20.99 -2.59
CA THR A 8 -0.43 -19.83 -2.30
C THR A 8 -0.66 -19.66 -0.80
N LEU A 9 -0.64 -18.41 -0.36
CA LEU A 9 -1.12 -18.00 0.96
C LEU A 9 -2.39 -17.18 0.76
N THR A 10 -3.49 -17.62 1.37
CA THR A 10 -4.81 -16.99 1.17
C THR A 10 -5.45 -16.61 2.51
N TYR A 11 -6.07 -15.44 2.53
CA TYR A 11 -6.95 -14.96 3.59
C TYR A 11 -8.29 -14.54 2.99
N ASP A 12 -9.39 -14.90 3.65
CA ASP A 12 -10.77 -14.68 3.18
C ASP A 12 -11.65 -13.89 4.16
N THR A 13 -11.05 -13.31 5.19
CA THR A 13 -11.73 -12.50 6.21
C THR A 13 -11.01 -11.21 6.46
N MET A 14 -11.72 -10.15 6.80
CA MET A 14 -11.08 -8.90 7.28
C MET A 14 -10.36 -9.14 8.60
N ALA A 15 -9.29 -8.41 8.80
CA ALA A 15 -8.58 -8.32 10.06
C ALA A 15 -8.35 -6.85 10.42
N THR A 16 -8.15 -6.55 11.69
CA THR A 16 -7.90 -5.20 12.23
C THR A 16 -6.70 -5.22 13.17
N GLY A 17 -6.14 -4.05 13.43
CA GLY A 17 -5.05 -3.84 14.38
C GLY A 17 -3.82 -4.67 14.07
N VAL A 18 -3.13 -5.10 15.13
CA VAL A 18 -1.88 -5.89 15.07
C VAL A 18 -2.04 -7.17 14.23
N LYS A 19 -3.23 -7.78 14.24
CA LYS A 19 -3.49 -8.97 13.43
C LYS A 19 -3.44 -8.65 11.94
N ASN A 20 -3.97 -7.50 11.53
CA ASN A 20 -3.89 -7.07 10.14
C ASN A 20 -2.47 -6.66 9.77
N TYR A 21 -1.74 -5.98 10.63
CA TYR A 21 -0.32 -5.68 10.43
C TYR A 21 0.51 -6.95 10.14
N GLY A 22 0.29 -8.01 10.92
CA GLY A 22 0.94 -9.32 10.71
C GLY A 22 0.57 -9.93 9.36
N ARG A 23 -0.72 -9.85 8.97
CA ARG A 23 -1.20 -10.34 7.68
C ARG A 23 -0.56 -9.58 6.51
N GLU A 24 -0.56 -8.26 6.55
CA GLU A 24 0.06 -7.42 5.53
C GLU A 24 1.57 -7.70 5.39
N SER A 25 2.23 -8.05 6.50
CA SER A 25 3.62 -8.49 6.49
C SER A 25 3.80 -9.84 5.79
N LEU A 26 2.93 -10.81 6.05
CA LEU A 26 2.96 -12.14 5.43
C LEU A 26 2.61 -12.11 3.94
N LEU A 27 1.80 -11.14 3.51
CA LEU A 27 1.42 -10.92 2.11
C LEU A 27 2.40 -10.02 1.35
N SER A 28 3.59 -9.79 1.88
CA SER A 28 4.57 -8.89 1.24
C SER A 28 5.14 -9.49 -0.05
N LEU A 29 5.34 -8.63 -1.03
CA LEU A 29 6.09 -8.89 -2.24
C LEU A 29 7.53 -8.39 -2.10
N GLY A 30 8.47 -9.00 -2.81
CA GLY A 30 9.87 -8.56 -2.82
C GLY A 30 10.64 -9.10 -4.01
N ASN A 31 11.63 -8.34 -4.49
CA ASN A 31 12.54 -8.75 -5.57
C ASN A 31 14.02 -8.70 -5.14
N GLY A 32 14.30 -8.56 -3.85
CA GLY A 32 15.66 -8.40 -3.31
C GLY A 32 16.13 -6.95 -3.21
N PHE A 33 15.49 -6.00 -3.93
CA PHE A 33 15.74 -4.56 -3.81
C PHE A 33 14.57 -3.83 -3.16
N LEU A 34 13.35 -4.05 -3.64
CA LEU A 34 12.12 -3.53 -3.05
C LEU A 34 11.43 -4.58 -2.19
N GLY A 35 10.81 -4.14 -1.11
CA GLY A 35 9.85 -4.88 -0.30
C GLY A 35 8.55 -4.10 -0.17
N TRP A 36 7.41 -4.71 -0.49
CA TRP A 36 6.11 -4.06 -0.54
C TRP A 36 5.08 -4.85 0.27
N ARG A 37 4.56 -4.25 1.34
CA ARG A 37 3.59 -4.89 2.23
C ARG A 37 2.24 -5.05 1.57
N GLY A 38 1.50 -6.09 1.98
CA GLY A 38 0.24 -6.49 1.39
C GLY A 38 -0.99 -5.75 1.90
N ALA A 39 -0.92 -4.44 2.16
CA ALA A 39 -2.10 -3.65 2.51
C ALA A 39 -3.07 -3.53 1.32
N LEU A 40 -4.37 -3.35 1.59
CA LEU A 40 -5.35 -3.04 0.55
C LEU A 40 -5.07 -1.64 -0.04
N VAL A 41 -5.35 -1.47 -1.33
CA VAL A 41 -5.12 -0.20 -2.04
C VAL A 41 -5.96 0.97 -1.53
N THR A 42 -7.05 0.66 -0.84
CA THR A 42 -7.97 1.64 -0.25
C THR A 42 -7.55 2.09 1.15
N ASN A 43 -6.51 1.47 1.74
CA ASN A 43 -6.13 1.73 3.12
C ASN A 43 -5.07 2.83 3.24
N ASP A 44 -5.31 3.72 4.19
CA ASP A 44 -4.31 4.66 4.71
C ASP A 44 -3.48 3.99 5.81
N PHE A 45 -2.34 4.61 6.14
CA PHE A 45 -1.61 4.27 7.35
C PHE A 45 -2.48 4.60 8.58
N SER A 46 -2.73 3.61 9.43
CA SER A 46 -3.63 3.72 10.59
C SER A 46 -3.33 2.63 11.61
N ASP A 47 -4.05 2.63 12.73
CA ASP A 47 -3.95 1.55 13.72
C ASP A 47 -4.39 0.18 13.17
N ASP A 48 -5.12 0.16 12.06
CA ASP A 48 -5.65 -1.06 11.42
C ASP A 48 -4.88 -1.48 10.17
N SER A 49 -4.06 -0.62 9.58
CA SER A 49 -3.32 -0.93 8.35
C SER A 49 -1.97 -0.23 8.32
N TYR A 50 -0.96 -0.96 7.86
CA TYR A 50 0.41 -0.49 7.74
C TYR A 50 0.91 -0.63 6.30
N PRO A 51 0.48 0.24 5.37
CA PRO A 51 1.06 0.28 4.03
C PRO A 51 2.55 0.54 4.15
N GLY A 52 3.36 -0.33 3.57
CA GLY A 52 4.80 -0.25 3.69
C GLY A 52 5.50 -0.55 2.38
N LEU A 53 6.44 0.32 2.03
CA LEU A 53 7.35 0.18 0.91
C LEU A 53 8.77 0.45 1.39
N TYR A 54 9.66 -0.47 1.12
CA TYR A 54 11.07 -0.40 1.55
C TYR A 54 11.99 -0.63 0.37
N ALA A 55 13.14 0.03 0.38
CA ALA A 55 14.18 -0.18 -0.61
C ALA A 55 15.51 -0.52 0.07
N ALA A 56 16.28 -1.42 -0.52
CA ALA A 56 17.60 -1.79 -0.02
C ALA A 56 18.52 -0.57 0.03
N GLY A 57 19.24 -0.41 1.15
CA GLY A 57 20.14 0.71 1.36
C GLY A 57 19.47 2.03 1.76
N VAL A 58 18.14 2.07 1.90
CA VAL A 58 17.39 3.24 2.35
C VAL A 58 17.01 3.07 3.82
N PHE A 59 17.79 3.67 4.69
CA PHE A 59 17.66 3.53 6.15
C PHE A 59 17.95 4.85 6.85
N ASN A 60 17.48 4.96 8.09
CA ASN A 60 17.91 5.98 9.04
C ASN A 60 18.71 5.35 10.16
N GLN A 61 19.54 6.16 10.81
CA GLN A 61 20.34 5.77 11.97
C GLN A 61 19.81 6.47 13.21
N THR A 62 19.73 5.73 14.31
CA THR A 62 19.48 6.28 15.64
C THR A 62 20.51 5.74 16.63
N THR A 63 20.88 6.58 17.57
CA THR A 63 21.80 6.19 18.65
C THR A 63 21.03 6.01 19.93
N THR A 64 21.12 4.81 20.51
CA THR A 64 20.45 4.45 21.76
C THR A 64 21.49 4.14 22.84
N PRO A 65 21.42 4.73 24.04
CA PRO A 65 22.29 4.34 25.15
C PRO A 65 21.84 2.99 25.72
N VAL A 66 22.73 2.01 25.69
CA VAL A 66 22.51 0.68 26.27
C VAL A 66 23.67 0.35 27.23
N ALA A 67 23.38 0.17 28.51
CA ALA A 67 24.34 -0.18 29.53
C ALA A 67 25.60 0.73 29.53
N GLY A 68 25.42 2.04 29.36
CA GLY A 68 26.51 3.03 29.34
C GLY A 68 27.29 3.11 28.02
N ARG A 69 26.87 2.39 26.99
CA ARG A 69 27.44 2.46 25.62
C ARG A 69 26.44 3.04 24.66
N GLN A 70 26.93 3.79 23.67
CA GLN A 70 26.10 4.24 22.55
C GLN A 70 26.02 3.14 21.47
N VAL A 71 24.83 2.67 21.17
CA VAL A 71 24.57 1.69 20.12
C VAL A 71 23.87 2.39 18.98
N VAL A 72 24.44 2.31 17.78
CA VAL A 72 23.82 2.82 16.56
C VAL A 72 22.92 1.72 16.01
N ASN A 73 21.64 2.02 15.84
CA ASN A 73 20.65 1.15 15.19
C ASN A 73 20.35 1.71 13.81
N GLU A 74 20.19 0.83 12.84
CA GLU A 74 19.76 1.15 11.49
C GLU A 74 18.40 0.51 11.22
N ASP A 75 17.45 1.32 10.77
CA ASP A 75 16.12 0.85 10.40
C ASP A 75 15.73 1.32 9.00
N LEU A 76 15.17 0.42 8.23
CA LEU A 76 14.66 0.74 6.90
C LEU A 76 13.56 1.81 6.99
N VAL A 77 13.64 2.78 6.11
CA VAL A 77 12.65 3.85 6.02
C VAL A 77 11.42 3.33 5.30
N ASN A 78 10.23 3.47 5.91
CA ASN A 78 8.96 3.28 5.22
C ASN A 78 8.77 4.42 4.22
N LEU A 79 8.86 4.11 2.94
CA LEU A 79 8.71 5.03 1.83
C LEU A 79 7.23 5.37 1.58
N PRO A 80 6.92 6.44 0.83
CA PRO A 80 5.55 6.79 0.48
C PRO A 80 4.72 5.61 -0.03
N ASN A 81 3.46 5.58 0.36
CA ASN A 81 2.50 4.57 -0.07
C ASN A 81 2.15 4.78 -1.54
N LEU A 82 2.59 3.88 -2.42
CA LEU A 82 2.38 3.92 -3.86
C LEU A 82 1.15 3.14 -4.32
N GLN A 83 0.46 2.48 -3.41
CA GLN A 83 -0.73 1.69 -3.74
C GLN A 83 -2.04 2.40 -3.44
N ARG A 84 -1.98 3.61 -2.86
CA ARG A 84 -3.16 4.32 -2.42
C ARG A 84 -4.05 4.72 -3.59
N ILE A 85 -5.31 4.24 -3.58
CA ILE A 85 -6.34 4.62 -4.54
C ILE A 85 -7.59 5.02 -3.77
N ASN A 86 -7.95 6.29 -3.87
CA ASN A 86 -9.22 6.80 -3.37
C ASN A 86 -10.32 6.51 -4.40
N ILE A 87 -11.31 5.75 -3.97
CA ILE A 87 -12.50 5.43 -4.76
C ILE A 87 -13.64 6.32 -4.25
N ILE A 88 -14.18 7.17 -5.11
CA ILE A 88 -15.22 8.14 -4.77
C ILE A 88 -16.44 7.83 -5.64
N ILE A 89 -17.59 7.61 -5.00
CA ILE A 89 -18.86 7.26 -5.63
C ILE A 89 -19.85 8.36 -5.31
N ASP A 90 -20.43 8.99 -6.36
CA ASP A 90 -21.36 10.10 -6.23
C ASP A 90 -20.86 11.17 -5.25
N GLU A 91 -19.58 11.59 -5.44
CA GLU A 91 -18.86 12.58 -4.62
C GLU A 91 -18.58 12.15 -3.16
N GLN A 92 -18.90 10.91 -2.78
CA GLN A 92 -18.61 10.36 -1.45
C GLN A 92 -17.48 9.33 -1.49
N PRO A 93 -16.48 9.43 -0.60
CA PRO A 93 -15.44 8.41 -0.49
C PRO A 93 -16.03 7.04 -0.13
N LEU A 94 -15.63 6.00 -0.87
CA LEU A 94 -16.04 4.63 -0.57
C LEU A 94 -15.44 4.19 0.78
N ARG A 95 -16.31 3.81 1.71
CA ARG A 95 -15.89 3.30 3.02
C ARG A 95 -15.55 1.82 2.90
N VAL A 96 -14.28 1.48 3.14
CA VAL A 96 -13.77 0.09 3.11
C VAL A 96 -13.33 -0.30 4.51
N ASN A 97 -14.17 -1.07 5.20
CA ASN A 97 -13.92 -1.57 6.54
C ASN A 97 -14.65 -2.90 6.78
N ALA A 98 -14.55 -3.45 7.99
CA ALA A 98 -15.17 -4.74 8.33
C ALA A 98 -16.70 -4.75 8.22
N GLU A 99 -17.35 -3.58 8.29
CA GLU A 99 -18.82 -3.47 8.17
C GLU A 99 -19.28 -3.47 6.71
N THR A 100 -18.53 -2.78 5.84
CA THR A 100 -18.89 -2.57 4.44
C THR A 100 -18.36 -3.67 3.52
N VAL A 101 -17.24 -4.32 3.86
CA VAL A 101 -16.67 -5.43 3.09
C VAL A 101 -17.46 -6.70 3.37
N LYS A 102 -18.12 -7.24 2.34
CA LYS A 102 -18.97 -8.43 2.45
C LYS A 102 -18.27 -9.71 2.01
N GLN A 103 -17.31 -9.61 1.15
CA GLN A 103 -16.50 -10.72 0.67
C GLN A 103 -15.07 -10.21 0.53
N LEU A 104 -14.10 -10.98 0.99
CA LEU A 104 -12.68 -10.68 0.83
C LEU A 104 -11.94 -11.96 0.50
N LYS A 105 -11.04 -11.86 -0.45
CA LYS A 105 -10.02 -12.87 -0.71
C LYS A 105 -8.72 -12.19 -1.09
N GLN A 106 -7.69 -12.40 -0.29
CA GLN A 106 -6.32 -11.98 -0.57
C GLN A 106 -5.48 -13.22 -0.85
N THR A 107 -4.80 -13.28 -1.96
CA THR A 107 -3.99 -14.45 -2.35
C THR A 107 -2.62 -14.01 -2.82
N LEU A 108 -1.59 -14.39 -2.08
CA LEU A 108 -0.21 -14.31 -2.51
C LEU A 108 0.16 -15.63 -3.23
N ASP A 109 0.55 -15.52 -4.49
CA ASP A 109 1.02 -16.64 -5.30
C ASP A 109 2.55 -16.58 -5.42
N PHE A 110 3.22 -17.54 -4.79
CA PHE A 110 4.69 -17.64 -4.76
C PHE A 110 5.30 -18.06 -6.10
N LYS A 111 4.53 -18.67 -7.00
CA LYS A 111 5.03 -19.07 -8.34
C LYS A 111 5.11 -17.88 -9.27
N THR A 112 4.13 -17.02 -9.21
CA THR A 112 4.03 -15.84 -10.09
C THR A 112 4.58 -14.58 -9.45
N GLY A 113 4.79 -14.58 -8.12
CA GLY A 113 5.20 -13.40 -7.38
C GLY A 113 4.13 -12.30 -7.40
N THR A 114 2.84 -12.70 -7.38
CA THR A 114 1.71 -11.77 -7.42
C THR A 114 0.90 -11.79 -6.15
N LEU A 115 0.42 -10.63 -5.73
CA LEU A 115 -0.61 -10.51 -4.70
C LEU A 115 -1.91 -10.05 -5.35
N THR A 116 -2.94 -10.88 -5.25
CA THR A 116 -4.28 -10.56 -5.74
C THR A 116 -5.22 -10.32 -4.56
N ASP A 117 -5.84 -9.15 -4.52
CA ASP A 117 -6.94 -8.84 -3.60
C ASP A 117 -8.24 -8.79 -4.39
N SER A 118 -9.28 -9.48 -3.91
CA SER A 118 -10.63 -9.42 -4.47
C SER A 118 -11.62 -9.24 -3.32
N PHE A 119 -12.41 -8.18 -3.37
CA PHE A 119 -13.37 -7.88 -2.31
C PHE A 119 -14.58 -7.14 -2.83
N ARG A 120 -15.73 -7.39 -2.17
CA ARG A 120 -16.99 -6.71 -2.42
C ARG A 120 -17.25 -5.70 -1.32
N VAL A 121 -17.55 -4.47 -1.70
CA VAL A 121 -17.89 -3.39 -0.78
C VAL A 121 -19.34 -2.99 -0.98
N GLN A 122 -20.11 -2.95 0.08
CA GLN A 122 -21.46 -2.36 0.09
C GLN A 122 -21.33 -0.85 0.15
N VAL A 123 -21.98 -0.14 -0.78
CA VAL A 123 -21.80 1.30 -0.95
C VAL A 123 -22.65 2.11 0.05
N ASP A 124 -23.88 1.67 0.26
CA ASP A 124 -24.88 2.31 1.14
C ASP A 124 -25.74 1.25 1.86
N ASP A 125 -26.84 1.66 2.46
CA ASP A 125 -27.75 0.75 3.17
C ASP A 125 -28.52 -0.22 2.25
N ASN A 126 -28.54 0.03 0.94
CA ASN A 126 -29.11 -0.89 -0.03
C ASN A 126 -28.13 -2.04 -0.33
N VAL A 127 -28.50 -3.24 0.09
CA VAL A 127 -27.68 -4.45 -0.10
C VAL A 127 -27.40 -4.80 -1.57
N LEU A 128 -28.17 -4.24 -2.50
CA LEU A 128 -27.97 -4.40 -3.94
C LEU A 128 -26.95 -3.41 -4.51
N HIS A 129 -26.59 -2.38 -3.75
CA HIS A 129 -25.58 -1.39 -4.16
C HIS A 129 -24.19 -1.80 -3.68
N TYR A 130 -23.41 -2.40 -4.57
CA TYR A 130 -22.06 -2.83 -4.25
C TYR A 130 -21.08 -2.59 -5.40
N VAL A 131 -19.83 -2.60 -5.04
CA VAL A 131 -18.68 -2.57 -5.95
C VAL A 131 -17.80 -3.78 -5.68
N ASP A 132 -17.53 -4.56 -6.71
CA ASP A 132 -16.50 -5.60 -6.67
C ASP A 132 -15.18 -4.97 -7.12
N ILE A 133 -14.16 -5.12 -6.30
CA ILE A 133 -12.82 -4.58 -6.51
C ILE A 133 -11.85 -5.75 -6.62
N THR A 134 -11.06 -5.76 -7.66
CA THR A 134 -9.95 -6.71 -7.81
C THR A 134 -8.67 -5.95 -8.11
N THR A 135 -7.62 -6.20 -7.33
CA THR A 135 -6.30 -5.65 -7.56
C THR A 135 -5.28 -6.77 -7.74
N VAL A 136 -4.29 -6.53 -8.59
CA VAL A 136 -3.12 -7.39 -8.72
C VAL A 136 -1.87 -6.53 -8.59
N LYS A 137 -0.98 -6.93 -7.68
CA LYS A 137 0.29 -6.26 -7.39
C LYS A 137 1.45 -7.16 -7.77
N VAL A 138 2.48 -6.55 -8.33
CA VAL A 138 3.73 -7.20 -8.69
C VAL A 138 4.92 -6.27 -8.42
N ILE A 139 6.08 -6.83 -8.10
CA ILE A 139 7.35 -6.13 -8.17
C ILE A 139 8.13 -6.73 -9.34
N ASP A 140 8.66 -5.88 -10.23
CA ASP A 140 9.37 -6.35 -11.42
C ASP A 140 10.69 -7.06 -11.01
N PRO A 141 10.88 -8.32 -11.42
CA PRO A 141 12.09 -9.04 -11.08
C PRO A 141 13.32 -8.65 -11.94
N VAL A 142 13.10 -7.92 -13.03
CA VAL A 142 14.15 -7.49 -13.96
C VAL A 142 14.50 -6.01 -13.77
N ASN A 143 13.48 -5.15 -13.74
CA ASN A 143 13.63 -3.72 -13.46
C ASN A 143 13.43 -3.49 -11.96
N TRP A 144 14.44 -3.68 -11.16
CA TRP A 144 14.40 -3.78 -9.70
C TRP A 144 13.74 -2.60 -8.98
N HIS A 145 13.71 -1.44 -9.62
CA HIS A 145 13.10 -0.22 -9.08
C HIS A 145 11.63 -0.04 -9.47
N CYS A 146 11.05 -1.01 -10.18
CA CYS A 146 9.70 -0.92 -10.71
C CYS A 146 8.73 -1.84 -9.98
N LEU A 147 7.53 -1.33 -9.73
CA LEU A 147 6.39 -2.10 -9.26
C LEU A 147 5.16 -1.77 -10.09
N GLY A 148 4.22 -2.69 -10.14
CA GLY A 148 2.98 -2.57 -10.90
C GLY A 148 1.76 -2.90 -10.05
N LEU A 149 0.69 -2.16 -10.31
CA LEU A 149 -0.62 -2.35 -9.69
C LEU A 149 -1.69 -2.24 -10.77
N THR A 150 -2.58 -3.22 -10.85
CA THR A 150 -3.81 -3.11 -11.62
C THR A 150 -5.02 -3.07 -10.71
N LEU A 151 -6.02 -2.31 -11.10
CA LEU A 151 -7.31 -2.22 -10.41
C LEU A 151 -8.42 -2.48 -11.42
N ALA A 152 -9.29 -3.44 -11.13
CA ALA A 152 -10.52 -3.67 -11.86
C ALA A 152 -11.72 -3.43 -10.93
N LEU A 153 -12.72 -2.70 -11.42
CA LEU A 153 -13.96 -2.42 -10.72
C LEU A 153 -15.13 -2.97 -11.50
N LYS A 154 -16.04 -3.62 -10.81
CA LYS A 154 -17.35 -4.02 -11.33
C LYS A 154 -18.43 -3.53 -10.38
N THR A 155 -19.38 -2.82 -10.93
CA THR A 155 -20.46 -2.18 -10.18
C THR A 155 -21.78 -2.90 -10.38
N SER A 156 -22.65 -2.86 -9.39
CA SER A 156 -23.98 -3.47 -9.44
C SER A 156 -25.06 -2.50 -9.93
N TYR A 157 -24.78 -1.20 -10.00
CA TYR A 157 -25.70 -0.15 -10.42
C TYR A 157 -24.90 1.01 -11.04
N GLU A 158 -25.58 1.96 -11.67
CA GLU A 158 -24.96 3.14 -12.28
C GLU A 158 -24.71 4.23 -11.24
N PHE A 159 -23.52 4.79 -11.24
CA PHE A 159 -23.12 5.94 -10.41
C PHE A 159 -21.93 6.69 -11.04
N ASN A 160 -21.66 7.88 -10.54
CA ASN A 160 -20.46 8.63 -10.91
C ASN A 160 -19.27 8.10 -10.12
N LEU A 161 -18.24 7.66 -10.83
CA LEU A 161 -17.01 7.12 -10.24
C LEU A 161 -15.85 8.09 -10.46
N THR A 162 -15.15 8.42 -9.38
CA THR A 162 -13.85 9.10 -9.43
C THR A 162 -12.79 8.22 -8.77
N LEU A 163 -11.70 7.99 -9.47
CA LEU A 163 -10.52 7.29 -8.96
C LEU A 163 -9.36 8.27 -8.83
N LYS A 164 -8.75 8.33 -7.65
CA LYS A 164 -7.55 9.11 -7.41
C LYS A 164 -6.43 8.19 -6.98
N ALA A 165 -5.43 7.99 -7.83
CA ALA A 165 -4.19 7.32 -7.47
C ALA A 165 -3.26 8.33 -6.80
N GLU A 166 -2.55 7.92 -5.77
CA GLU A 166 -1.72 8.81 -4.96
C GLU A 166 -0.32 8.23 -4.73
N ILE A 167 0.67 9.12 -4.73
CA ILE A 167 1.94 8.91 -4.03
C ILE A 167 1.73 9.54 -2.65
N ASP A 168 1.36 8.72 -1.68
CA ASP A 168 0.98 9.20 -0.35
C ASP A 168 2.17 9.18 0.61
N GLY A 169 2.66 10.36 0.98
CA GLY A 169 3.75 10.54 1.93
C GLY A 169 3.31 10.45 3.41
N GLN A 170 2.03 10.33 3.71
CA GLN A 170 1.51 10.28 5.07
C GLN A 170 1.67 8.88 5.68
N VAL A 171 2.88 8.39 5.72
CA VAL A 171 3.25 7.11 6.31
C VAL A 171 4.23 7.31 7.45
N LEU A 172 4.20 6.40 8.41
CA LEU A 172 5.10 6.40 9.56
C LEU A 172 5.93 5.12 9.56
N ASN A 173 7.10 5.18 10.20
CA ASN A 173 7.77 4.00 10.71
C ASN A 173 7.19 3.74 12.11
N GLN A 174 6.57 2.57 12.30
CA GLN A 174 6.22 2.09 13.64
C GLN A 174 7.17 0.97 14.01
N ASN A 175 7.88 1.14 15.10
CA ASN A 175 8.76 0.12 15.61
C ASN A 175 8.08 -0.80 16.60
N VAL A 176 8.59 -2.05 16.62
CA VAL A 176 8.37 -2.97 17.74
C VAL A 176 8.65 -2.25 19.05
N ALA A 177 7.85 -2.47 20.08
CA ALA A 177 7.86 -1.77 21.38
C ALA A 177 9.27 -1.64 22.04
N ARG A 178 10.27 -2.36 21.53
CA ARG A 178 11.67 -2.36 21.97
C ARG A 178 12.45 -1.13 21.53
N TYR A 179 12.03 -0.44 20.45
CA TYR A 179 12.78 0.66 19.82
C TYR A 179 11.84 1.80 19.44
N ARG A 180 11.14 2.38 20.38
CA ARG A 180 10.13 3.45 20.21
C ARG A 180 10.65 4.76 19.59
N GLN A 181 11.83 4.76 18.98
CA GLN A 181 12.46 5.99 18.47
C GLN A 181 12.02 6.39 17.06
N PHE A 182 11.30 5.53 16.34
CA PHE A 182 10.84 5.76 14.96
C PHE A 182 9.32 5.74 14.83
N ASP A 183 8.59 6.38 15.71
CA ASP A 183 7.15 6.54 15.60
C ASP A 183 6.84 7.83 14.84
N SER A 184 7.43 7.97 13.65
CA SER A 184 7.36 9.17 12.83
C SER A 184 7.56 8.88 11.34
N GLN A 185 7.25 9.87 10.52
CA GLN A 185 7.70 9.92 9.12
C GLN A 185 9.22 10.09 9.10
N GLU A 186 9.93 9.19 8.44
CA GLU A 186 11.39 9.09 8.49
C GLU A 186 12.09 9.72 7.26
N PHE A 187 11.38 10.51 6.49
CA PHE A 187 11.91 11.28 5.36
C PHE A 187 11.30 12.69 5.34
N ASP A 188 11.98 13.58 4.64
CA ASP A 188 11.50 14.92 4.32
C ASP A 188 11.18 15.01 2.83
N VAL A 189 9.97 15.45 2.50
CA VAL A 189 9.57 15.66 1.09
C VAL A 189 10.11 16.98 0.62
N THR A 190 11.00 16.97 -0.37
CA THR A 190 11.67 18.14 -0.91
C THR A 190 10.93 18.77 -2.08
N ALA A 191 10.24 17.98 -2.90
CA ALA A 191 9.38 18.47 -3.97
C ALA A 191 8.28 17.48 -4.33
N THR A 192 7.15 18.01 -4.82
CA THR A 192 6.05 17.22 -5.38
C THR A 192 5.54 17.84 -6.66
N LYS A 193 5.15 16.98 -7.61
CA LYS A 193 4.35 17.28 -8.80
C LYS A 193 3.39 16.11 -9.04
N PRO A 194 2.35 16.26 -9.86
CA PRO A 194 1.55 15.12 -10.28
C PRO A 194 2.44 13.98 -10.81
N GLY A 195 2.29 12.78 -10.22
CA GLY A 195 3.10 11.61 -10.55
C GLY A 195 4.57 11.64 -10.15
N LEU A 196 5.03 12.62 -9.34
CA LEU A 196 6.42 12.71 -8.90
C LEU A 196 6.53 13.20 -7.46
N MET A 197 7.37 12.52 -6.68
CA MET A 197 7.79 12.98 -5.35
C MET A 197 9.30 12.83 -5.21
N LEU A 198 9.95 13.89 -4.71
CA LEU A 198 11.35 13.87 -4.30
C LEU A 198 11.40 13.95 -2.78
N LEU A 199 12.23 13.13 -2.18
CA LEU A 199 12.38 13.06 -0.73
C LEU A 199 13.82 12.73 -0.34
N SER A 200 14.17 12.98 0.92
CA SER A 200 15.45 12.64 1.51
C SER A 200 15.26 12.02 2.88
N THR A 201 16.00 10.98 3.21
CA THR A 201 15.96 10.37 4.54
C THR A 201 16.54 11.30 5.60
N LYS A 202 15.95 11.29 6.82
CA LYS A 202 16.24 12.33 7.84
C LYS A 202 17.63 12.28 8.42
N THR A 203 18.21 11.10 8.62
CA THR A 203 19.51 10.98 9.32
C THR A 203 20.67 10.59 8.41
N THR A 204 20.39 9.91 7.30
CA THR A 204 21.41 9.42 6.36
C THR A 204 21.48 10.26 5.08
N ALA A 205 20.51 11.17 4.87
CA ALA A 205 20.44 12.06 3.70
C ALA A 205 20.52 11.32 2.36
N VAL A 206 19.84 10.16 2.27
CA VAL A 206 19.67 9.45 1.00
C VAL A 206 18.55 10.10 0.22
N ASP A 207 18.88 10.64 -0.96
CA ASP A 207 17.92 11.26 -1.86
C ASP A 207 17.21 10.23 -2.72
N ILE A 208 15.88 10.32 -2.81
CA ILE A 208 15.01 9.38 -3.50
C ILE A 208 14.05 10.16 -4.41
N ALA A 209 13.91 9.66 -5.63
CA ALA A 209 12.89 10.10 -6.56
C ALA A 209 11.88 8.97 -6.79
N ILE A 210 10.61 9.29 -6.60
CA ILE A 210 9.50 8.37 -6.85
C ILE A 210 8.69 8.94 -8.01
N ALA A 211 8.51 8.15 -9.07
CA ALA A 211 7.64 8.50 -10.19
C ALA A 211 6.56 7.44 -10.37
N ALA A 212 5.33 7.87 -10.59
CA ALA A 212 4.18 7.00 -10.83
C ALA A 212 3.42 7.48 -12.06
N GLN A 213 2.96 6.53 -12.86
CA GLN A 213 2.13 6.75 -14.02
C GLN A 213 0.95 5.78 -13.97
N SER A 214 -0.23 6.25 -14.33
CA SER A 214 -1.41 5.41 -14.45
C SER A 214 -2.08 5.58 -15.82
N SER A 215 -2.82 4.56 -16.23
CA SER A 215 -3.68 4.57 -17.39
C SER A 215 -5.03 3.97 -17.02
N LEU A 216 -6.08 4.37 -17.75
CA LEU A 216 -7.43 3.92 -17.51
C LEU A 216 -8.01 3.35 -18.81
N ASP A 217 -8.53 2.14 -18.75
CA ASP A 217 -9.21 1.46 -19.86
C ASP A 217 -10.71 1.39 -19.57
N VAL A 218 -11.44 2.43 -20.00
CA VAL A 218 -12.88 2.54 -19.90
C VAL A 218 -13.46 3.27 -21.12
N ALA A 219 -14.70 2.95 -21.49
CA ALA A 219 -15.36 3.50 -22.68
C ALA A 219 -15.60 5.03 -22.63
N THR A 220 -15.63 5.63 -21.43
CA THR A 220 -16.00 7.05 -21.20
C THR A 220 -14.95 7.82 -20.42
N HIS A 221 -13.68 7.47 -20.59
CA HIS A 221 -12.57 8.08 -19.87
C HIS A 221 -12.45 9.59 -20.15
N LYS A 222 -12.05 10.37 -19.13
CA LYS A 222 -11.78 11.80 -19.24
C LYS A 222 -10.34 12.18 -18.90
N GLU A 223 -9.82 11.78 -17.78
CA GLU A 223 -8.48 12.15 -17.31
C GLU A 223 -7.94 11.16 -16.28
N VAL A 224 -6.62 10.93 -16.29
CA VAL A 224 -5.92 10.16 -15.28
C VAL A 224 -4.77 10.98 -14.73
N VAL A 225 -4.79 11.24 -13.44
CA VAL A 225 -3.73 11.95 -12.72
C VAL A 225 -3.31 11.13 -11.51
N VAL A 226 -2.00 11.04 -11.26
CA VAL A 226 -1.46 10.54 -10.01
C VAL A 226 -1.11 11.73 -9.14
N GLU A 227 -1.79 11.91 -8.03
CA GLU A 227 -1.51 12.97 -7.06
C GLU A 227 -0.28 12.59 -6.21
N ALA A 228 0.37 13.58 -5.61
CA ALA A 228 1.46 13.38 -4.66
C ALA A 228 1.19 14.22 -3.41
N THR A 229 1.01 13.54 -2.28
CA THR A 229 0.68 14.14 -0.97
C THR A 229 1.87 13.99 -0.03
N LYS A 230 2.24 15.10 0.64
CA LYS A 230 3.36 15.16 1.59
C LYS A 230 3.04 14.54 2.92
#